data_fe814dc0e66a8d974d99e377a3ba1b33
#
_entry.id   fe814dc0e66a8d974d99e377a3ba1b33
#
_cell.length_a   1.000
_cell.length_b   1.000
_cell.length_c   1.000
_cell.angle_alpha   90.00
_cell.angle_beta   90.00
_cell.angle_gamma   90.00
#
_symmetry.space_group_name_H-M   'P 1'
#
loop_
_entity.id
_entity.type
_entity.pdbx_description
1 polymer ?
#
loop_
_entity_poly.entity_id
_entity_poly.type
_entity_poly.pdbx_seq_one_letter_code
_entity_poly.pdbx_strand_id
1 'polypeptide(L)'
;MALLHTHFFSESLGMQCTMDVLLPQKLTRPALPVLWLLHGLSDDHSIWQRRTSIERYTDGLGMAVIMPNVHRSFYTDMHQGLPYERFIADELPDIARNLFHLSPAREDNFVAGLSM
;
A
#
# COMPACT_ATOMS: atom_id res chain seq x y z
N MET A 1 -14.38 -9.36 -0.22
CA MET A 1 -13.18 -8.57 0.15
C MET A 1 -13.16 -8.31 1.65
N ALA A 2 -12.00 -8.31 2.22
CA ALA A 2 -11.76 -7.84 3.58
C ALA A 2 -11.02 -6.51 3.55
N LEU A 3 -11.46 -5.54 4.35
CA LEU A 3 -10.80 -4.26 4.52
C LEU A 3 -10.11 -4.26 5.89
N LEU A 4 -8.81 -3.98 5.87
CA LEU A 4 -8.00 -3.92 7.08
C LEU A 4 -7.40 -2.53 7.24
N HIS A 5 -7.56 -1.96 8.42
CA HIS A 5 -6.87 -0.74 8.83
C HIS A 5 -5.66 -1.17 9.65
N THR A 6 -4.48 -0.93 9.14
CA THR A 6 -3.24 -1.49 9.70
C THR A 6 -2.33 -0.38 10.19
N HIS A 7 -1.90 -0.51 11.45
CA HIS A 7 -0.84 0.31 12.05
C HIS A 7 0.40 -0.54 12.22
N PHE A 8 1.54 0.01 11.86
CA PHE A 8 2.82 -0.70 11.95
C PHE A 8 3.96 0.28 12.20
N PHE A 9 5.07 -0.21 12.71
CA PHE A 9 6.26 0.62 12.92
C PHE A 9 7.17 0.56 11.69
N SER A 10 7.61 1.72 11.23
CA SER A 10 8.62 1.85 10.17
C SER A 10 9.97 2.16 10.80
N GLU A 11 10.94 1.32 10.58
CA GLU A 11 12.33 1.59 11.03
C GLU A 11 12.97 2.71 10.21
N SER A 12 12.71 2.75 8.90
CA SER A 12 13.22 3.80 8.03
C SER A 12 12.73 5.19 8.45
N LEU A 13 11.47 5.31 8.81
CA LEU A 13 10.86 6.58 9.22
C LEU A 13 10.95 6.83 10.72
N GLY A 14 11.26 5.79 11.51
CA GLY A 14 11.36 5.89 12.97
C GLY A 14 10.04 6.20 13.66
N MET A 15 8.91 5.79 13.08
CA MET A 15 7.61 6.11 13.64
C MET A 15 6.52 5.08 13.26
N GLN A 16 5.39 5.17 13.94
CA GLN A 16 4.20 4.41 13.57
C GLN A 16 3.61 4.95 12.26
N CYS A 17 3.26 4.03 11.39
CA CYS A 17 2.67 4.32 10.07
C CYS A 17 1.34 3.61 9.93
N THR A 18 0.58 4.01 8.92
CA THR A 18 -0.72 3.42 8.62
C THR A 18 -0.82 3.01 7.16
N MET A 19 -1.55 1.95 6.92
CA MET A 19 -2.00 1.56 5.58
C MET A 19 -3.38 0.94 5.67
N ASP A 20 -4.17 1.14 4.64
CA ASP A 20 -5.38 0.35 4.42
C ASP A 20 -5.09 -0.76 3.42
N VAL A 21 -5.67 -1.92 3.65
CA VAL A 21 -5.44 -3.11 2.85
C VAL A 21 -6.76 -3.74 2.46
N LEU A 22 -6.92 -4.03 1.18
CA LEU A 22 -8.02 -4.85 0.68
C LEU A 22 -7.46 -6.23 0.32
N LEU A 23 -8.08 -7.27 0.86
CA LEU A 23 -7.69 -8.66 0.61
C LEU A 23 -8.91 -9.48 0.16
N PRO A 24 -8.74 -10.39 -0.81
CA PRO A 24 -9.75 -11.41 -1.04
C PRO A 24 -9.88 -12.30 0.19
N GLN A 25 -11.12 -12.63 0.56
CA GLN A 25 -11.37 -13.50 1.71
C GLN A 25 -11.02 -14.97 1.42
N LYS A 26 -10.91 -15.33 0.14
CA LYS A 26 -10.47 -16.66 -0.29
C LYS A 26 -9.26 -16.50 -1.21
N LEU A 27 -8.19 -17.22 -0.90
CA LEU A 27 -7.01 -17.25 -1.75
C LEU A 27 -7.30 -18.09 -3.00
N THR A 28 -7.07 -17.50 -4.16
CA THR A 28 -7.15 -18.20 -5.45
C THR A 28 -5.80 -18.76 -5.88
N ARG A 29 -4.72 -18.35 -5.21
CA ARG A 29 -3.35 -18.80 -5.44
C ARG A 29 -2.53 -18.59 -4.14
N PRO A 30 -1.37 -19.26 -3.98
CA PRO A 30 -0.56 -19.18 -2.76
C PRO A 30 -0.07 -17.77 -2.42
N ALA A 31 0.20 -16.96 -3.46
CA ALA A 31 0.65 -15.58 -3.29
C ALA A 31 -0.15 -14.67 -4.23
N LEU A 32 -0.71 -13.60 -3.70
CA LEU A 32 -1.62 -12.72 -4.43
C LEU A 32 -0.86 -11.66 -5.25
N PRO A 33 -1.35 -11.33 -6.45
CA PRO A 33 -0.96 -10.09 -7.11
C PRO A 33 -1.33 -8.87 -6.26
N VAL A 34 -0.55 -7.81 -6.38
CA VAL A 34 -0.68 -6.61 -5.53
C VAL A 34 -0.79 -5.35 -6.37
N LEU A 35 -1.77 -4.51 -6.04
CA LEU A 35 -1.82 -3.13 -6.49
C LEU A 35 -1.36 -2.22 -5.33
N TRP A 36 -0.24 -1.55 -5.53
CA TRP A 36 0.26 -0.50 -4.64
C TRP A 36 -0.37 0.81 -5.08
N LEU A 37 -1.33 1.31 -4.30
CA LEU A 37 -2.17 2.44 -4.69
C LEU A 37 -1.83 3.66 -3.83
N LEU A 38 -1.22 4.66 -4.46
CA LEU A 38 -0.60 5.80 -3.80
C LEU A 38 -1.51 7.03 -3.83
N HIS A 39 -1.67 7.69 -2.67
CA HIS A 39 -2.53 8.87 -2.55
C HIS A 39 -1.85 10.14 -3.10
N GLY A 40 -2.66 11.17 -3.34
CA GLY A 40 -2.21 12.47 -3.79
C GLY A 40 -1.84 13.43 -2.65
N LEU A 41 -1.42 14.63 -3.01
CA LEU A 41 -1.08 15.68 -2.05
C LEU A 41 -2.29 16.04 -1.18
N SER A 42 -2.08 16.19 0.11
CA SER A 42 -3.11 16.47 1.13
C SER A 42 -4.06 15.31 1.43
N ASP A 43 -3.89 14.18 0.78
CA ASP A 43 -4.66 12.97 1.05
C ASP A 43 -3.98 12.08 2.09
N ASP A 44 -4.53 10.92 2.34
CA ASP A 44 -3.96 9.90 3.21
C ASP A 44 -4.33 8.48 2.71
N HIS A 45 -4.01 7.48 3.51
CA HIS A 45 -4.27 6.07 3.19
C HIS A 45 -5.76 5.73 3.00
N SER A 46 -6.68 6.58 3.45
CA SER A 46 -8.12 6.31 3.38
C SER A 46 -8.80 6.87 2.13
N ILE A 47 -8.10 7.71 1.36
CA ILE A 47 -8.75 8.53 0.35
C ILE A 47 -9.38 7.73 -0.80
N TRP A 48 -8.71 6.68 -1.24
CA TRP A 48 -9.22 5.87 -2.34
C TRP A 48 -10.54 5.20 -2.00
N GLN A 49 -10.70 4.74 -0.76
CA GLN A 49 -11.95 4.14 -0.29
C GLN A 49 -13.05 5.17 -0.10
N ARG A 50 -12.69 6.35 0.41
CA ARG A 50 -13.68 7.39 0.71
C ARG A 50 -14.23 8.06 -0.54
N ARG A 51 -13.47 8.11 -1.63
CA ARG A 51 -13.82 8.87 -2.83
C ARG A 51 -13.96 8.03 -4.09
N THR A 52 -13.71 6.73 -4.02
CA THR A 52 -13.86 5.83 -5.17
C THR A 52 -14.54 4.54 -4.75
N SER A 53 -14.88 3.72 -5.74
CA SER A 53 -15.39 2.36 -5.52
C SER A 53 -14.28 1.31 -5.65
N ILE A 54 -13.08 1.61 -5.15
CA ILE A 54 -11.91 0.74 -5.33
C ILE A 54 -12.15 -0.69 -4.86
N GLU A 55 -12.83 -0.88 -3.73
CA GLU A 55 -13.16 -2.22 -3.23
C GLU A 55 -14.01 -2.99 -4.24
N ARG A 56 -15.04 -2.36 -4.77
CA ARG A 56 -15.91 -2.98 -5.77
C ARG A 56 -15.18 -3.29 -7.07
N TYR A 57 -14.29 -2.38 -7.51
CA TYR A 57 -13.53 -2.57 -8.73
C TYR A 57 -12.56 -3.75 -8.64
N THR A 58 -12.00 -3.99 -7.47
CA THR A 58 -11.01 -5.05 -7.27
C THR A 58 -11.62 -6.35 -6.76
N ASP A 59 -12.88 -6.31 -6.32
CA ASP A 59 -13.58 -7.52 -5.87
C ASP A 59 -13.71 -8.51 -7.04
N GLY A 60 -13.34 -9.74 -6.79
CA GLY A 60 -13.34 -10.79 -7.81
C GLY A 60 -12.09 -10.86 -8.69
N LEU A 61 -11.16 -9.92 -8.60
CA LEU A 61 -9.91 -9.95 -9.36
C LEU A 61 -8.84 -10.85 -8.73
N GLY A 62 -9.05 -11.30 -7.50
CA GLY A 62 -8.08 -12.15 -6.81
C GLY A 62 -6.76 -11.46 -6.48
N MET A 63 -6.80 -10.16 -6.21
CA MET A 63 -5.60 -9.36 -5.92
C MET A 63 -5.75 -8.59 -4.61
N ALA A 64 -4.63 -8.27 -4.00
CA ALA A 64 -4.55 -7.37 -2.85
C ALA A 64 -4.37 -5.92 -3.31
N VAL A 65 -4.88 -4.98 -2.52
CA VAL A 65 -4.64 -3.54 -2.72
C VAL A 65 -4.02 -2.99 -1.44
N ILE A 66 -2.86 -2.37 -1.55
CA ILE A 66 -2.14 -1.75 -0.44
C ILE A 66 -2.16 -0.23 -0.63
N MET A 67 -2.72 0.46 0.35
CA MET A 67 -2.89 1.92 0.32
C MET A 67 -2.16 2.54 1.51
N PRO A 68 -0.88 2.89 1.36
CA PRO A 68 -0.11 3.47 2.45
C PRO A 68 -0.39 4.96 2.64
N ASN A 69 -0.11 5.47 3.84
CA ASN A 69 -0.05 6.90 4.11
C ASN A 69 1.42 7.37 4.08
N VAL A 70 1.71 8.36 3.25
CA VAL A 70 3.05 8.94 3.14
C VAL A 70 3.04 10.45 3.31
N HIS A 71 1.96 11.00 3.83
CA HIS A 71 1.82 12.43 4.11
C HIS A 71 2.10 13.29 2.87
N ARG A 72 2.85 14.38 3.00
CA ARG A 72 3.20 15.31 1.91
C ARG A 72 4.63 15.11 1.43
N SER A 73 5.07 13.86 1.33
CA SER A 73 6.47 13.52 1.07
C SER A 73 6.89 13.54 -0.40
N PHE A 74 5.94 13.55 -1.34
CA PHE A 74 6.19 13.30 -2.76
C PHE A 74 6.90 11.96 -3.02
N TYR A 75 6.82 11.02 -2.07
CA TYR A 75 7.44 9.68 -2.17
C TYR A 75 8.95 9.72 -2.39
N THR A 76 9.63 10.76 -1.89
CA THR A 76 11.08 10.94 -2.06
C THR A 76 11.81 10.93 -0.72
N ASP A 77 13.11 10.57 -0.77
CA ASP A 77 14.00 10.78 0.36
C ASP A 77 14.28 12.29 0.48
N MET A 78 14.01 12.85 1.65
CA MET A 78 14.15 14.27 1.88
C MET A 78 15.58 14.58 2.34
N HIS A 79 16.17 15.68 1.82
CA HIS A 79 17.52 16.10 2.22
C HIS A 79 17.59 16.42 3.73
N GLN A 80 16.59 17.12 4.24
CA GLN A 80 16.42 17.39 5.67
C GLN A 80 15.06 16.87 6.13
N GLY A 81 14.91 15.54 6.17
CA GLY A 81 13.65 14.91 6.51
C GLY A 81 13.72 13.41 6.44
N LEU A 82 12.59 12.76 6.22
CA LEU A 82 12.43 11.32 6.31
C LEU A 82 12.62 10.62 4.96
N PRO A 83 13.14 9.38 4.95
CA PRO A 83 13.45 8.64 3.71
C PRO A 83 12.21 7.94 3.15
N TYR A 84 11.24 8.68 2.63
CA TYR A 84 9.98 8.13 2.14
C TYR A 84 10.12 7.28 0.88
N GLU A 85 11.09 7.57 0.01
CA GLU A 85 11.34 6.71 -1.14
C GLU A 85 11.78 5.32 -0.71
N ARG A 86 12.72 5.22 0.22
CA ARG A 86 13.15 3.95 0.78
C ARG A 86 12.01 3.22 1.47
N PHE A 87 11.19 3.96 2.20
CA PHE A 87 10.02 3.38 2.86
C PHE A 87 9.10 2.71 1.83
N ILE A 88 8.71 3.43 0.79
CA ILE A 88 7.74 2.94 -0.22
C ILE A 88 8.35 1.86 -1.12
N ALA A 89 9.59 2.04 -1.57
CA ALA A 89 10.20 1.14 -2.54
C ALA A 89 10.72 -0.16 -1.91
N ASP A 90 11.23 -0.09 -0.70
CA ASP A 90 11.95 -1.21 -0.09
C ASP A 90 11.27 -1.74 1.17
N GLU A 91 11.05 -0.89 2.18
CA GLU A 91 10.59 -1.34 3.49
C GLU A 91 9.12 -1.76 3.50
N LEU A 92 8.23 -0.95 2.94
CA LEU A 92 6.79 -1.27 2.94
C LEU A 92 6.46 -2.58 2.22
N PRO A 93 7.03 -2.86 1.03
CA PRO A 93 6.82 -4.15 0.40
C PRO A 93 7.25 -5.34 1.26
N ASP A 94 8.38 -5.23 1.95
CA ASP A 94 8.86 -6.28 2.84
C ASP A 94 7.91 -6.50 4.03
N ILE A 95 7.47 -5.42 4.66
CA ILE A 95 6.52 -5.49 5.78
C ILE A 95 5.21 -6.14 5.31
N ALA A 96 4.66 -5.68 4.20
CA ALA A 96 3.40 -6.19 3.69
C ALA A 96 3.49 -7.68 3.28
N ARG A 97 4.61 -8.09 2.67
CA ARG A 97 4.84 -9.49 2.31
C ARG A 97 5.03 -10.40 3.53
N ASN A 98 5.53 -9.87 4.64
CA ASN A 98 5.61 -10.62 5.89
C ASN A 98 4.25 -10.76 6.59
N LEU A 99 3.36 -9.79 6.43
CA LEU A 99 2.04 -9.81 7.05
C LEU A 99 0.99 -10.56 6.23
N PHE A 100 1.09 -10.52 4.91
CA PHE A 100 0.07 -11.03 3.99
C PHE A 100 0.69 -11.96 2.94
N HIS A 101 -0.15 -12.79 2.34
CA HIS A 101 0.26 -13.71 1.27
C HIS A 101 0.38 -12.98 -0.08
N LEU A 102 1.42 -12.18 -0.23
CA LEU A 102 1.65 -11.35 -1.41
C LEU A 102 2.78 -11.90 -2.28
N SER A 103 2.60 -11.85 -3.61
CA SER A 103 3.62 -12.27 -4.56
C SER A 103 4.77 -11.26 -4.65
N PRO A 104 6.03 -11.70 -4.60
CA PRO A 104 7.18 -10.84 -4.86
C PRO A 104 7.53 -10.72 -6.36
N ALA A 105 6.86 -11.46 -7.23
CA ALA A 105 7.17 -11.50 -8.65
C ALA A 105 6.84 -10.17 -9.33
N ARG A 106 7.71 -9.72 -10.22
CA ARG A 106 7.56 -8.43 -10.91
C ARG A 106 6.24 -8.33 -11.68
N GLU A 107 5.84 -9.40 -12.35
CA GLU A 107 4.60 -9.46 -13.15
C GLU A 107 3.33 -9.43 -12.30
N ASP A 108 3.44 -9.64 -11.00
CA ASP A 108 2.32 -9.64 -10.06
C ASP A 108 2.21 -8.34 -9.27
N ASN A 109 3.09 -7.37 -9.50
CA ASN A 109 3.12 -6.12 -8.74
C ASN A 109 2.85 -4.93 -9.64
N PHE A 110 1.83 -4.15 -9.29
CA PHE A 110 1.36 -2.99 -10.04
C PHE A 110 1.38 -1.76 -9.13
N VAL A 111 1.74 -0.61 -9.70
CA VAL A 111 1.75 0.67 -8.97
C VAL A 111 0.84 1.64 -9.70
N ALA A 112 -0.03 2.29 -8.95
CA ALA A 112 -0.85 3.37 -9.46
C ALA A 112 -0.93 4.51 -8.44
N GLY A 113 -1.15 5.71 -8.89
CA GLY A 113 -1.25 6.87 -8.02
C GLY A 113 -1.84 8.06 -8.75
N LEU A 114 -2.10 9.12 -7.98
CA LEU A 114 -2.67 10.36 -8.50
C LEU A 114 -1.87 11.55 -7.98
N SER A 115 -1.46 12.43 -8.87
CA SER A 115 -0.86 13.75 -8.59
C SER A 115 0.53 13.67 -7.97
N MET A 116 0.64 13.48 -6.65
CA MET A 116 1.88 13.56 -5.90
C MET A 116 2.98 12.59 -6.31
#